data_f4ea4ed93b783f68a925d3cb53fffe1e
#
_entry.id   f4ea4ed93b783f68a925d3cb53fffe1e
#
_cell.length_a   1.000
_cell.length_b   1.000
_cell.length_c   1.000
_cell.angle_alpha   90.00
_cell.angle_beta   90.00
_cell.angle_gamma   90.00
#
_symmetry.space_group_name_H-M   'P 1'
#
loop_
_entity.id
_entity.type
_entity.pdbx_description
1 polymer ?
#
loop_
_entity_poly.entity_id
_entity_poly.type
_entity_poly.pdbx_seq_one_letter_code
_entity_poly.pdbx_strand_id
1 'polypeptide(L)'
;MFFIPAGTIHAICSGTVICEIQQNSNTTYRVYDYDRRDKNGNPRELHIDKAIEVSRLTPSPEIKKADRTAKDAVLASCDKFTVRRLLVDAPMTVTIGEDCFHSLIVTEGSGTLEMNGAEYSLEKGDSIFIPAQNSNYTLKGNCCVILSYV
;
A
#
# COMPACT_ATOMS: atom_id res chain seq x y z
N MET A 1 -9.02 -4.76 -1.13
CA MET A 1 -8.06 -4.20 -0.17
C MET A 1 -8.58 -4.38 1.24
N PHE A 2 -7.69 -4.57 2.20
CA PHE A 2 -8.01 -4.63 3.63
C PHE A 2 -7.39 -3.41 4.29
N PHE A 3 -8.19 -2.58 4.93
CA PHE A 3 -7.70 -1.53 5.80
C PHE A 3 -7.67 -2.06 7.23
N ILE A 4 -6.49 -2.07 7.84
CA ILE A 4 -6.26 -2.67 9.15
C ILE A 4 -5.91 -1.56 10.13
N PRO A 5 -6.86 -1.08 10.95
CA PRO A 5 -6.57 -0.08 11.98
C PRO A 5 -5.59 -0.62 13.03
N ALA A 6 -4.81 0.28 13.63
CA ALA A 6 -3.95 -0.07 14.75
C ALA A 6 -4.74 -0.80 15.87
N GLY A 7 -4.10 -1.79 16.50
CA GLY A 7 -4.72 -2.65 17.51
C GLY A 7 -5.57 -3.80 16.96
N THR A 8 -5.66 -3.95 15.64
CA THR A 8 -6.36 -5.09 15.02
C THR A 8 -5.42 -6.30 14.95
N ILE A 9 -5.80 -7.40 15.58
CA ILE A 9 -5.05 -8.67 15.45
C ILE A 9 -5.26 -9.21 14.04
N HIS A 10 -4.17 -9.43 13.32
CA HIS A 10 -4.18 -9.91 11.94
C HIS A 10 -2.95 -10.76 11.64
N ALA A 11 -3.02 -11.51 10.56
CA ALA A 11 -1.90 -12.31 10.07
C ALA A 11 -1.94 -12.44 8.55
N ILE A 12 -0.75 -12.52 7.95
CA ILE A 12 -0.58 -12.83 6.53
C ILE A 12 -0.24 -14.31 6.43
N CYS A 13 -1.14 -15.06 5.79
CA CYS A 13 -0.96 -16.50 5.60
C CYS A 13 0.01 -16.82 4.46
N SER A 14 0.49 -18.05 4.41
CA SER A 14 1.38 -18.54 3.34
C SER A 14 0.72 -18.47 1.96
N GLY A 15 1.51 -18.35 0.90
CA GLY A 15 1.04 -18.34 -0.48
C GLY A 15 0.44 -17.01 -0.94
N THR A 16 0.55 -15.96 -0.14
CA THR A 16 0.01 -14.64 -0.45
C THR A 16 1.13 -13.67 -0.81
N VAL A 17 0.95 -12.95 -1.92
CA VAL A 17 1.75 -11.76 -2.26
C VAL A 17 0.94 -10.54 -1.88
N ILE A 18 1.53 -9.61 -1.16
CA ILE A 18 0.87 -8.40 -0.69
C ILE A 18 1.61 -7.15 -1.15
N CYS A 19 0.83 -6.08 -1.34
CA CYS A 19 1.32 -4.71 -1.40
C CYS A 19 0.85 -4.03 -0.11
N GLU A 20 1.77 -3.74 0.79
CA GLU A 20 1.48 -3.18 2.11
C GLU A 20 1.88 -1.71 2.14
N ILE A 21 0.87 -0.84 2.34
CA ILE A 21 1.07 0.58 2.61
C ILE A 21 0.71 0.80 4.08
N GLN A 22 1.67 1.28 4.85
CA GLN A 22 1.50 1.46 6.28
C GLN A 22 2.12 2.77 6.78
N GLN A 23 1.65 3.23 7.92
CA GLN A 23 2.34 4.28 8.66
C GLN A 23 3.74 3.78 9.05
N ASN A 24 4.76 4.64 8.92
CA ASN A 24 6.13 4.27 9.27
C ASN A 24 6.27 4.02 10.78
N SER A 25 6.21 2.75 11.16
CA SER A 25 6.42 2.27 12.52
C SER A 25 6.96 0.84 12.48
N ASN A 26 7.96 0.55 13.28
CA ASN A 26 8.49 -0.79 13.47
C ASN A 26 7.91 -1.50 14.70
N THR A 27 6.91 -0.91 15.34
CA THR A 27 6.25 -1.51 16.51
C THR A 27 5.39 -2.69 16.09
N THR A 28 5.77 -3.86 16.55
CA THR A 28 5.01 -5.10 16.34
C THR A 28 4.85 -5.82 17.66
N TYR A 29 3.61 -6.02 18.12
CA TYR A 29 3.32 -6.89 19.25
C TYR A 29 2.83 -8.24 18.75
N ARG A 30 3.74 -9.21 18.77
CA ARG A 30 3.55 -10.55 18.20
C ARG A 30 2.84 -11.45 19.19
N VAL A 31 1.67 -11.99 18.81
CA VAL A 31 0.90 -12.92 19.64
C VAL A 31 1.11 -14.38 19.25
N TYR A 32 1.49 -14.63 17.99
CA TYR A 32 1.78 -15.96 17.46
C TYR A 32 2.75 -15.85 16.28
N ASP A 33 3.64 -16.80 16.09
CA ASP A 33 4.68 -16.73 15.06
C ASP A 33 4.83 -18.02 14.24
N TYR A 34 3.83 -18.88 14.23
CA TYR A 34 3.84 -20.12 13.40
C TYR A 34 5.08 -21.00 13.61
N ASP A 35 5.62 -21.04 14.83
CA ASP A 35 6.85 -21.73 15.19
C ASP A 35 8.08 -21.36 14.35
N ARG A 36 8.09 -20.17 13.77
CA ARG A 36 9.25 -19.68 13.02
C ARG A 36 10.45 -19.55 13.95
N ARG A 37 11.60 -19.96 13.44
CA ARG A 37 12.87 -19.91 14.15
C ARG A 37 13.89 -19.11 13.36
N ASP A 38 14.80 -18.46 14.08
CA ASP A 38 15.94 -17.79 13.48
C ASP A 38 16.98 -18.81 12.98
N LYS A 39 18.08 -18.30 12.39
CA LYS A 39 19.20 -19.14 11.92
C LYS A 39 19.88 -19.96 13.00
N ASN A 40 19.67 -19.64 14.27
CA ASN A 40 20.22 -20.34 15.44
C ASN A 40 19.20 -21.31 16.07
N GLY A 41 18.01 -21.43 15.48
CA GLY A 41 16.93 -22.28 16.00
C GLY A 41 16.08 -21.65 17.11
N ASN A 42 16.26 -20.37 17.43
CA ASN A 42 15.50 -19.70 18.49
C ASN A 42 14.17 -19.17 17.94
N PRO A 43 13.06 -19.30 18.72
CA PRO A 43 11.81 -18.66 18.37
C PRO A 43 11.94 -17.15 18.52
N ARG A 44 11.14 -16.39 17.74
CA ARG A 44 11.03 -14.95 17.93
C ARG A 44 10.20 -14.64 19.18
N GLU A 45 10.55 -13.54 19.84
CA GLU A 45 9.84 -13.08 21.06
C GLU A 45 8.35 -12.83 20.77
N LEU A 46 7.50 -13.28 21.68
CA LEU A 46 6.08 -12.96 21.71
C LEU A 46 5.83 -11.84 22.73
N HIS A 47 4.84 -10.99 22.44
CA HIS A 47 4.53 -9.79 23.25
C HIS A 47 3.07 -9.85 23.74
N ILE A 48 2.67 -10.95 24.35
CA ILE A 48 1.27 -11.26 24.67
C ILE A 48 0.64 -10.16 25.54
N ASP A 49 1.29 -9.78 26.64
CA ASP A 49 0.74 -8.78 27.57
C ASP A 49 0.54 -7.42 26.88
N LYS A 50 1.54 -6.95 26.14
CA LYS A 50 1.45 -5.71 25.37
C LYS A 50 0.39 -5.78 24.27
N ALA A 51 0.25 -6.93 23.63
CA ALA A 51 -0.78 -7.13 22.62
C ALA A 51 -2.19 -7.07 23.22
N ILE A 52 -2.41 -7.67 24.38
CA ILE A 52 -3.67 -7.59 25.11
C ILE A 52 -4.01 -6.12 25.44
N GLU A 53 -3.04 -5.37 25.92
CA GLU A 53 -3.21 -3.97 26.33
C GLU A 53 -3.64 -3.05 25.17
N VAL A 54 -3.13 -3.28 23.95
CA VAL A 54 -3.40 -2.42 22.78
C VAL A 54 -4.45 -2.97 21.84
N SER A 55 -4.89 -4.22 22.03
CA SER A 55 -5.83 -4.85 21.10
C SER A 55 -7.22 -4.24 21.16
N ARG A 56 -7.81 -4.04 19.99
CA ARG A 56 -9.20 -3.60 19.86
C ARG A 56 -10.12 -4.79 20.03
N LEU A 57 -11.05 -4.70 20.99
CA LEU A 57 -12.05 -5.74 21.27
C LEU A 57 -13.37 -5.53 20.48
N THR A 58 -13.37 -4.60 19.52
CA THR A 58 -14.51 -4.37 18.62
C THR A 58 -14.35 -5.18 17.34
N PRO A 59 -15.44 -5.57 16.68
CA PRO A 59 -15.36 -6.25 15.38
C PRO A 59 -14.49 -5.46 14.39
N SER A 60 -13.79 -6.19 13.52
CA SER A 60 -13.05 -5.55 12.42
C SER A 60 -14.00 -4.78 11.51
N PRO A 61 -13.57 -3.65 10.95
CA PRO A 61 -14.37 -2.93 9.96
C PRO A 61 -14.78 -3.84 8.79
N GLU A 62 -15.95 -3.58 8.22
CA GLU A 62 -16.37 -4.29 7.01
C GLU A 62 -15.36 -4.13 5.89
N ILE A 63 -15.10 -5.22 5.18
CA ILE A 63 -14.25 -5.21 3.99
C ILE A 63 -15.01 -4.52 2.87
N LYS A 64 -14.68 -3.28 2.58
CA LYS A 64 -15.22 -2.57 1.42
C LYS A 64 -14.57 -3.12 0.15
N LYS A 65 -15.39 -3.67 -0.74
CA LYS A 65 -14.93 -4.03 -2.08
C LYS A 65 -14.93 -2.75 -2.92
N ALA A 66 -13.76 -2.39 -3.44
CA ALA A 66 -13.68 -1.30 -4.42
C ALA A 66 -14.37 -1.72 -5.72
N ASP A 67 -15.00 -0.76 -6.40
CA ASP A 67 -15.50 -0.97 -7.75
C ASP A 67 -14.32 -1.31 -8.67
N ARG A 68 -14.35 -2.53 -9.23
CA ARG A 68 -13.27 -3.03 -10.08
C ARG A 68 -13.20 -2.36 -11.44
N THR A 69 -14.26 -1.69 -11.86
CA THR A 69 -14.36 -1.04 -13.19
C THR A 69 -13.95 0.44 -13.14
N ALA A 70 -13.98 1.07 -11.97
CA ALA A 70 -13.58 2.45 -11.84
C ALA A 70 -12.11 2.65 -12.23
N LYS A 71 -11.85 3.60 -13.13
CA LYS A 71 -10.51 3.92 -13.59
C LYS A 71 -9.64 4.52 -12.50
N ASP A 72 -10.27 5.21 -11.57
CA ASP A 72 -9.65 5.84 -10.40
C ASP A 72 -10.56 5.58 -9.20
N ALA A 73 -10.06 4.85 -8.23
CA ALA A 73 -10.84 4.46 -7.06
C ALA A 73 -10.04 4.67 -5.77
N VAL A 74 -10.60 5.41 -4.83
CA VAL A 74 -10.06 5.46 -3.47
C VAL A 74 -10.29 4.11 -2.80
N LEU A 75 -9.22 3.44 -2.43
CA LEU A 75 -9.25 2.15 -1.76
C LEU A 75 -9.33 2.30 -0.24
N ALA A 76 -8.57 3.25 0.31
CA ALA A 76 -8.62 3.64 1.70
C ALA A 76 -8.14 5.08 1.87
N SER A 77 -8.63 5.74 2.91
CA SER A 77 -8.17 7.05 3.33
C SER A 77 -8.30 7.16 4.85
N CYS A 78 -7.30 7.74 5.48
CA CYS A 78 -7.25 8.07 6.89
C CYS A 78 -6.45 9.36 7.09
N ASP A 79 -6.27 9.78 8.34
CA ASP A 79 -5.48 10.98 8.70
C ASP A 79 -3.96 10.86 8.46
N LYS A 80 -3.49 9.69 8.01
CA LYS A 80 -2.06 9.40 7.79
C LYS A 80 -1.71 9.17 6.33
N PHE A 81 -2.64 8.65 5.53
CA PHE A 81 -2.42 8.41 4.11
C PHE A 81 -3.72 8.15 3.36
N THR A 82 -3.67 8.35 2.07
CA THR A 82 -4.70 7.93 1.11
C THR A 82 -4.11 6.96 0.10
N VAL A 83 -4.87 5.92 -0.22
CA VAL A 83 -4.50 4.91 -1.22
C VAL A 83 -5.54 4.88 -2.32
N ARG A 84 -5.12 5.04 -3.56
CA ARG A 84 -5.96 4.97 -4.76
C ARG A 84 -5.47 3.85 -5.67
N ARG A 85 -6.39 3.28 -6.41
CA ARG A 85 -6.07 2.40 -7.53
C ARG A 85 -6.36 3.12 -8.84
N LEU A 86 -5.38 3.16 -9.73
CA LEU A 86 -5.49 3.71 -11.06
C LEU A 86 -5.46 2.56 -12.08
N LEU A 87 -6.51 2.43 -12.90
CA LEU A 87 -6.55 1.51 -14.04
C LEU A 87 -6.24 2.31 -15.29
N VAL A 88 -5.02 2.15 -15.77
CA VAL A 88 -4.50 2.90 -16.91
C VAL A 88 -4.70 2.05 -18.18
N ASP A 89 -5.67 2.42 -19.01
CA ASP A 89 -5.92 1.86 -20.33
C ASP A 89 -6.05 2.96 -21.40
N ALA A 90 -5.89 4.21 -20.98
CA ALA A 90 -5.76 5.42 -21.78
C ALA A 90 -4.87 6.41 -21.02
N PRO A 91 -4.29 7.42 -21.68
CA PRO A 91 -3.47 8.44 -20.99
C PRO A 91 -4.21 9.06 -19.81
N MET A 92 -3.61 8.99 -18.63
CA MET A 92 -4.16 9.51 -17.38
C MET A 92 -3.20 10.50 -16.76
N THR A 93 -3.60 11.76 -16.68
CA THR A 93 -2.80 12.82 -16.01
C THR A 93 -3.16 12.90 -14.54
N VAL A 94 -2.12 12.91 -13.72
CA VAL A 94 -2.22 13.01 -12.25
C VAL A 94 -1.48 14.27 -11.82
N THR A 95 -2.13 15.09 -10.99
CA THR A 95 -1.53 16.29 -10.41
C THR A 95 -0.88 15.93 -9.07
N ILE A 96 0.32 16.43 -8.84
CA ILE A 96 1.02 16.37 -7.56
C ILE A 96 1.24 17.79 -7.04
N GLY A 97 0.94 18.01 -5.77
CA GLY A 97 1.10 19.30 -5.09
C GLY A 97 2.46 19.45 -4.41
N GLU A 98 2.68 20.63 -3.84
CA GLU A 98 3.90 20.94 -3.08
C GLU A 98 3.93 20.32 -1.68
N ASP A 99 2.75 19.93 -1.18
CA ASP A 99 2.59 19.50 0.22
C ASP A 99 2.77 17.99 0.43
N CYS A 100 2.73 17.19 -0.64
CA CYS A 100 2.86 15.74 -0.49
C CYS A 100 3.58 15.06 -1.66
N PHE A 101 4.27 13.99 -1.36
CA PHE A 101 4.84 13.09 -2.37
C PHE A 101 3.80 12.10 -2.89
N HIS A 102 4.06 11.52 -4.04
CA HIS A 102 3.34 10.35 -4.53
C HIS A 102 4.24 9.11 -4.54
N SER A 103 3.75 8.01 -4.01
CA SER A 103 4.36 6.68 -4.16
C SER A 103 3.48 5.82 -5.05
N LEU A 104 4.06 5.29 -6.12
CA LEU A 104 3.38 4.47 -7.13
C LEU A 104 3.94 3.05 -7.08
N ILE A 105 3.06 2.05 -7.12
CA ILE A 105 3.44 0.64 -7.26
C ILE A 105 2.65 0.05 -8.41
N VAL A 106 3.34 -0.49 -9.41
CA VAL A 106 2.71 -1.18 -10.54
C VAL A 106 2.37 -2.61 -10.13
N THR A 107 1.10 -2.92 -10.01
CA THR A 107 0.64 -4.24 -9.56
C THR A 107 0.33 -5.19 -10.70
N GLU A 108 -0.03 -4.68 -11.87
CA GLU A 108 -0.36 -5.46 -13.07
C GLU A 108 0.00 -4.69 -14.34
N GLY A 109 0.35 -5.41 -15.42
CA GLY A 109 0.59 -4.85 -16.74
C GLY A 109 1.89 -4.07 -16.87
N SER A 110 1.94 -3.19 -17.88
CA SER A 110 3.07 -2.33 -18.21
C SER A 110 2.62 -1.02 -18.84
N GLY A 111 3.50 -0.04 -18.84
CA GLY A 111 3.22 1.28 -19.43
C GLY A 111 4.41 2.22 -19.36
N THR A 112 4.11 3.51 -19.35
CA THR A 112 5.09 4.57 -19.17
C THR A 112 4.57 5.67 -18.25
N LEU A 113 5.49 6.35 -17.59
CA LEU A 113 5.25 7.57 -16.84
C LEU A 113 6.00 8.71 -17.52
N GLU A 114 5.27 9.71 -17.98
CA GLU A 114 5.84 10.93 -18.54
C GLU A 114 5.82 12.05 -17.50
N MET A 115 6.95 12.69 -17.28
CA MET A 115 7.07 13.80 -16.37
C MET A 115 8.23 14.72 -16.76
N ASN A 116 8.01 16.02 -16.76
CA ASN A 116 9.04 17.04 -17.07
C ASN A 116 9.77 16.78 -18.39
N GLY A 117 9.09 16.26 -19.41
CA GLY A 117 9.67 15.93 -20.73
C GLY A 117 10.49 14.64 -20.77
N ALA A 118 10.59 13.90 -19.67
CA ALA A 118 11.18 12.57 -19.62
C ALA A 118 10.11 11.49 -19.59
N GLU A 119 10.43 10.32 -20.15
CA GLU A 119 9.58 9.13 -20.15
C GLU A 119 10.31 7.99 -19.43
N TYR A 120 9.60 7.30 -18.53
CA TYR A 120 10.08 6.18 -17.74
C TYR A 120 9.22 4.96 -18.01
N SER A 121 9.82 3.82 -18.32
CA SER A 121 9.11 2.56 -18.47
C SER A 121 8.55 2.10 -17.13
N LEU A 122 7.39 1.47 -17.17
CA LEU A 122 6.72 0.88 -16.02
C LEU A 122 6.46 -0.60 -16.27
N GLU A 123 6.86 -1.44 -15.35
CA GLU A 123 6.57 -2.88 -15.37
C GLU A 123 6.01 -3.34 -14.03
N LYS A 124 5.28 -4.46 -14.05
CA LYS A 124 4.75 -5.05 -12.82
C LYS A 124 5.86 -5.30 -11.81
N GLY A 125 5.68 -4.77 -10.61
CA GLY A 125 6.64 -4.85 -9.50
C GLY A 125 7.43 -3.56 -9.30
N ASP A 126 7.39 -2.62 -10.24
CA ASP A 126 8.06 -1.34 -10.09
C ASP A 126 7.44 -0.51 -8.98
N SER A 127 8.32 0.16 -8.25
CA SER A 127 7.98 1.14 -7.22
C SER A 127 8.65 2.47 -7.54
N ILE A 128 7.84 3.52 -7.70
CA ILE A 128 8.29 4.85 -8.10
C ILE A 128 7.94 5.84 -6.99
N PHE A 129 8.90 6.65 -6.63
CA PHE A 129 8.70 7.76 -5.70
C PHE A 129 8.79 9.09 -6.46
N ILE A 130 7.75 9.91 -6.38
CA ILE A 130 7.69 11.24 -6.96
C ILE A 130 7.67 12.23 -5.80
N PRO A 131 8.73 13.05 -5.61
CA PRO A 131 8.78 14.05 -4.55
C PRO A 131 7.66 15.07 -4.68
N ALA A 132 7.30 15.70 -3.57
CA ALA A 132 6.38 16.82 -3.55
C ALA A 132 6.84 17.95 -4.46
N GLN A 133 5.98 18.38 -5.37
CA GLN A 133 6.25 19.47 -6.32
C GLN A 133 4.95 19.89 -7.00
N ASN A 134 4.85 21.14 -7.39
CA ASN A 134 3.68 21.62 -8.14
C ASN A 134 3.82 21.27 -9.63
N SER A 135 3.39 20.07 -10.01
CA SER A 135 3.55 19.53 -11.36
C SER A 135 2.49 18.49 -11.70
N ASN A 136 2.57 17.98 -12.91
CA ASN A 136 1.75 16.86 -13.39
C ASN A 136 2.65 15.76 -13.94
N TYR A 137 2.17 14.54 -13.87
CA TYR A 137 2.72 13.41 -14.63
C TYR A 137 1.58 12.66 -15.33
N THR A 138 1.91 12.01 -16.44
CA THR A 138 0.95 11.25 -17.24
C THR A 138 1.35 9.78 -17.25
N LEU A 139 0.42 8.92 -16.86
CA LEU A 139 0.54 7.48 -16.98
C LEU A 139 -0.08 7.05 -18.30
N LYS A 140 0.59 6.15 -19.04
CA LYS A 140 0.12 5.59 -20.31
C LYS A 140 0.35 4.07 -20.32
N GLY A 141 -0.39 3.36 -21.17
CA GLY A 141 -0.22 1.92 -21.36
C GLY A 141 -1.43 1.12 -20.92
N ASN A 142 -1.19 -0.10 -20.46
CA ASN A 142 -2.24 -0.98 -19.92
C ASN A 142 -1.73 -1.58 -18.61
N CYS A 143 -1.95 -0.86 -17.51
CA CYS A 143 -1.44 -1.26 -16.21
C CYS A 143 -2.38 -0.87 -15.06
N CYS A 144 -2.20 -1.53 -13.95
CA CYS A 144 -2.83 -1.19 -12.67
C CYS A 144 -1.77 -0.62 -11.72
N VAL A 145 -1.99 0.58 -11.25
CA VAL A 145 -1.08 1.30 -10.36
C VAL A 145 -1.77 1.58 -9.04
N ILE A 146 -1.10 1.29 -7.94
CA ILE A 146 -1.48 1.75 -6.61
C ILE A 146 -0.72 3.04 -6.34
N LEU A 147 -1.47 4.12 -6.18
CA LEU A 147 -0.97 5.44 -5.79
C LEU A 147 -1.24 5.63 -4.31
N SER A 148 -0.21 5.98 -3.54
CA SER A 148 -0.36 6.39 -2.14
C SER A 148 0.30 7.74 -1.90
N TYR A 149 -0.33 8.54 -1.03
CA TYR A 149 0.13 9.87 -0.65
C TYR A 149 -0.39 10.24 0.75
N VAL A 150 0.20 11.28 1.36
CA VAL A 150 -0.12 11.77 2.71
C VAL A 150 -0.97 13.02 2.64
#